data_70af12bbdd7b36a849dd97094a7ee543
#
_entry.id   70af12bbdd7b36a849dd97094a7ee543
#
_cell.length_a   1.000
_cell.length_b   1.000
_cell.length_c   1.000
_cell.angle_alpha   90.00
_cell.angle_beta   90.00
_cell.angle_gamma   90.00
#
_symmetry.space_group_name_H-M   'P 1'
#
loop_
_entity.id
_entity.type
_entity.pdbx_description
1 polymer ?
#
loop_
_entity_poly.entity_id
_entity_poly.type
_entity_poly.pdbx_seq_one_letter_code
_entity_poly.pdbx_strand_id
1 'polypeptide(L)'
;MDGVLLDHLDGFVTTRRGVEAWLEQPTSFNKPSILLVAADGESTRRAIPSIAFGHDFASRHDIPAYDAGVVPYPQRMREYGA
;
A
#
# COMPACT_ATOMS: atom_id res chain seq x y z
N MET A 1 -18.47 2.14 -5.49
CA MET A 1 -17.11 1.56 -5.53
C MET A 1 -16.20 2.42 -6.37
N ASP A 2 -15.04 2.65 -5.89
CA ASP A 2 -14.10 3.52 -6.56
C ASP A 2 -13.20 2.72 -7.51
N GLY A 3 -13.61 2.63 -8.79
CA GLY A 3 -12.84 1.94 -9.83
C GLY A 3 -11.51 2.62 -10.10
N VAL A 4 -11.41 3.94 -9.89
CA VAL A 4 -10.16 4.68 -10.06
C VAL A 4 -9.15 4.24 -9.00
N LEU A 5 -9.58 4.07 -7.75
CA LEU A 5 -8.70 3.60 -6.68
C LEU A 5 -8.18 2.20 -6.99
N LEU A 6 -9.07 1.26 -7.31
CA LEU A 6 -8.67 -0.11 -7.61
C LEU A 6 -7.76 -0.17 -8.85
N ASP A 7 -8.09 0.57 -9.90
CA ASP A 7 -7.27 0.60 -11.10
C ASP A 7 -5.85 1.09 -10.79
N HIS A 8 -5.74 2.12 -9.97
CA HIS A 8 -4.44 2.64 -9.56
C HIS A 8 -3.64 1.59 -8.77
N LEU A 9 -4.26 0.98 -7.77
CA LEU A 9 -3.59 0.00 -6.91
C LEU A 9 -3.23 -1.26 -7.70
N ASP A 10 -4.16 -1.78 -8.50
CA ASP A 10 -3.91 -2.95 -9.36
C ASP A 10 -2.78 -2.68 -10.33
N GLY A 11 -2.79 -1.50 -10.96
CA GLY A 11 -1.76 -1.11 -11.92
C GLY A 11 -0.38 -1.05 -11.28
N PHE A 12 -0.31 -0.53 -10.06
CA PHE A 12 0.98 -0.47 -9.36
C PHE A 12 1.53 -1.87 -9.08
N VAL A 13 0.68 -2.77 -8.55
CA VAL A 13 1.13 -4.12 -8.20
C VAL A 13 1.50 -4.93 -9.44
N THR A 14 0.72 -4.82 -10.52
CA THR A 14 0.91 -5.67 -11.70
C THR A 14 2.07 -5.22 -12.59
N THR A 15 2.52 -3.97 -12.46
CA THR A 15 3.61 -3.43 -13.30
C THR A 15 4.94 -3.35 -12.55
N ARG A 16 4.98 -3.69 -11.26
CA ARG A 16 6.21 -3.62 -10.46
C ARG A 16 6.45 -4.96 -9.79
N ARG A 17 7.70 -5.16 -9.33
CA ARG A 17 8.11 -6.41 -8.67
C ARG A 17 8.19 -6.22 -7.17
N GLY A 18 7.92 -7.32 -6.45
CA GLY A 18 8.16 -7.39 -5.01
C GLY A 18 7.40 -6.36 -4.21
N VAL A 19 6.17 -6.06 -4.63
CA VAL A 19 5.36 -5.05 -3.94
C VAL A 19 4.91 -5.59 -2.59
N GLU A 20 5.05 -4.74 -1.57
CA GLU A 20 4.56 -5.01 -0.23
C GLU A 20 3.64 -3.86 0.18
N ALA A 21 2.67 -4.15 1.05
CA ALA A 21 1.69 -3.16 1.49
C ALA A 21 1.87 -2.83 2.96
N TRP A 22 1.77 -1.54 3.28
CA TRP A 22 1.65 -1.06 4.65
C TRP A 22 0.28 -0.43 4.80
N LEU A 23 -0.48 -0.90 5.79
CA LEU A 23 -1.82 -0.38 6.07
C LEU A 23 -1.71 0.62 7.22
N GLU A 24 -2.18 1.83 6.96
CA GLU A 24 -2.10 2.95 7.89
C GLU A 24 -3.45 3.18 8.52
N GLN A 25 -3.49 3.12 9.86
CA GLN A 25 -4.72 3.25 10.61
C GLN A 25 -5.34 4.63 10.45
N PRO A 26 -6.67 4.73 10.51
CA PRO A 26 -7.32 6.03 10.44
C PRO A 26 -7.01 6.85 11.69
N THR A 27 -7.08 8.18 11.55
CA THR A 27 -6.97 9.11 12.66
C THR A 27 -8.28 9.88 12.77
N SER A 28 -8.33 10.84 13.71
CA SER A 28 -9.49 11.74 13.82
C SER A 28 -9.69 12.59 12.57
N PHE A 29 -8.65 12.76 11.76
CA PHE A 29 -8.67 13.68 10.62
C PHE A 29 -8.51 12.97 9.29
N ASN A 30 -8.03 11.72 9.28
CA ASN A 30 -7.69 11.03 8.05
C ASN A 30 -8.32 9.64 8.01
N LYS A 31 -8.77 9.26 6.81
CA LYS A 31 -9.19 7.88 6.54
C LYS A 31 -7.99 6.96 6.62
N PRO A 32 -8.21 5.64 6.78
CA PRO A 32 -7.12 4.69 6.62
C PRO A 32 -6.53 4.80 5.22
N SER A 33 -5.29 4.38 5.07
CA SER A 33 -4.62 4.41 3.78
C SER A 33 -3.79 3.16 3.58
N ILE A 34 -3.45 2.91 2.31
CA ILE A 34 -2.56 1.84 1.91
C ILE A 34 -1.33 2.47 1.23
N LEU A 35 -0.16 2.06 1.68
CA LEU A 35 1.11 2.41 1.06
C LEU A 35 1.66 1.16 0.41
N LEU A 36 1.85 1.19 -0.91
CA LEU A 36 2.47 0.10 -1.66
C LEU A 36 3.91 0.49 -1.96
N VAL A 37 4.84 -0.42 -1.71
CA VAL A 37 6.26 -0.18 -1.95
C VAL A 37 6.82 -1.33 -2.79
N ALA A 38 7.37 -0.99 -3.95
CA ALA A 38 7.98 -1.96 -4.85
C ALA A 38 9.40 -2.32 -4.41
N ALA A 39 9.97 -3.35 -5.02
CA ALA A 39 11.30 -3.86 -4.68
C ALA A 39 12.39 -2.80 -4.79
N ASP A 40 12.27 -1.86 -5.74
CA ASP A 40 13.24 -0.78 -5.93
C ASP A 40 13.01 0.41 -5.00
N GLY A 41 11.94 0.39 -4.21
CA GLY A 41 11.61 1.47 -3.29
C GLY A 41 10.57 2.44 -3.82
N GLU A 42 10.15 2.35 -5.08
CA GLU A 42 9.07 3.18 -5.61
C GLU A 42 7.80 2.92 -4.78
N SER A 43 7.06 3.97 -4.47
CA SER A 43 5.89 3.83 -3.62
C SER A 43 4.72 4.67 -4.10
N THR A 44 3.54 4.27 -3.67
CA THR A 44 2.31 5.05 -3.86
C THR A 44 1.44 4.89 -2.63
N ARG A 45 0.76 5.97 -2.23
CA ARG A 45 -0.14 5.96 -1.08
C ARG A 45 -1.52 6.44 -1.52
N ARG A 46 -2.56 5.74 -1.07
CA ARG A 46 -3.95 6.15 -1.34
C ARG A 46 -4.82 5.90 -0.13
N ALA A 47 -5.78 6.78 0.08
CA ALA A 47 -6.83 6.54 1.07
C ALA A 47 -7.68 5.36 0.62
N ILE A 48 -8.10 4.53 1.57
CA ILE A 48 -8.93 3.36 1.32
C ILE A 48 -10.18 3.41 2.20
N PRO A 49 -11.24 2.69 1.83
CA PRO A 49 -12.49 2.73 2.61
C PRO A 49 -12.34 2.17 4.02
N SER A 50 -11.47 1.16 4.20
CA SER A 50 -11.29 0.48 5.49
C SER A 50 -9.99 -0.30 5.48
N ILE A 51 -9.51 -0.68 6.66
CA ILE A 51 -8.37 -1.58 6.80
C ILE A 51 -8.69 -2.95 6.19
N ALA A 52 -9.93 -3.42 6.36
CA ALA A 52 -10.36 -4.69 5.77
C ALA A 52 -10.22 -4.68 4.23
N PHE A 53 -10.53 -3.55 3.60
CA PHE A 53 -10.33 -3.38 2.15
C PHE A 53 -8.85 -3.59 1.79
N GLY A 54 -7.95 -3.01 2.59
CA GLY A 54 -6.51 -3.15 2.35
C GLY A 54 -6.00 -4.58 2.46
N HIS A 55 -6.46 -5.31 3.49
CA HIS A 55 -6.10 -6.72 3.65
C HIS A 55 -6.65 -7.57 2.50
N ASP A 56 -7.88 -7.32 2.09
CA ASP A 56 -8.51 -8.05 0.99
C ASP A 56 -7.76 -7.81 -0.32
N PHE A 57 -7.41 -6.55 -0.59
CA PHE A 57 -6.63 -6.19 -1.77
C PHE A 57 -5.29 -6.94 -1.78
N ALA A 58 -4.54 -6.89 -0.68
CA ALA A 58 -3.25 -7.55 -0.59
C ALA A 58 -3.38 -9.06 -0.77
N SER A 59 -4.39 -9.67 -0.17
CA SER A 59 -4.66 -11.09 -0.29
C SER A 59 -4.94 -11.50 -1.74
N ARG A 60 -5.73 -10.70 -2.45
CA ARG A 60 -6.05 -11.01 -3.85
C ARG A 60 -4.84 -10.92 -4.76
N HIS A 61 -3.88 -10.07 -4.43
CA HIS A 61 -2.65 -9.94 -5.20
C HIS A 61 -1.50 -10.79 -4.65
N ASP A 62 -1.76 -11.57 -3.61
CA ASP A 62 -0.76 -12.44 -2.98
C ASP A 62 0.48 -11.65 -2.55
N ILE A 63 0.27 -10.46 -1.98
CA ILE A 63 1.35 -9.65 -1.44
C ILE A 63 1.19 -9.51 0.08
N PRO A 64 2.29 -9.33 0.82
CA PRO A 64 2.20 -9.14 2.26
C PRO A 64 1.56 -7.79 2.60
N ALA A 65 0.83 -7.76 3.72
CA ALA A 65 0.24 -6.53 4.24
C ALA A 65 0.67 -6.39 5.70
N TYR A 66 1.35 -5.30 6.00
CA TYR A 66 1.86 -5.00 7.33
C TYR A 66 1.04 -3.88 7.97
N ASP A 67 0.93 -3.89 9.30
CA ASP A 67 0.40 -2.75 10.05
C ASP A 67 1.53 -1.72 10.17
N ALA A 68 1.32 -0.53 9.62
CA ALA A 68 2.34 0.52 9.62
C ALA A 68 2.69 1.02 11.03
N GLY A 69 1.80 0.81 12.00
CA GLY A 69 2.09 1.15 13.39
C GLY A 69 2.99 0.14 14.09
N VAL A 70 3.20 -1.03 13.49
CA VAL A 70 4.00 -2.13 14.05
C VAL A 70 5.26 -2.38 13.26
N VAL A 71 5.15 -2.41 11.93
CA VAL A 71 6.27 -2.70 11.04
C VAL A 71 6.76 -1.41 10.40
N PRO A 72 8.03 -1.01 10.62
CA PRO A 72 8.57 0.22 10.02
C PRO A 72 8.53 0.17 8.50
N TYR A 73 8.43 1.35 7.89
CA TYR A 73 8.55 1.45 6.44
C TYR A 73 9.94 1.01 6.00
N PRO A 74 10.05 0.39 4.81
CA PRO A 74 11.34 -0.14 4.36
C PRO A 74 12.31 0.96 3.97
N GLN A 75 13.59 0.74 4.27
CA GLN A 75 14.66 1.69 3.96
C GLN A 75 14.72 2.02 2.47
N ARG A 76 14.48 1.02 1.62
CA ARG A 76 14.53 1.20 0.16
C ARG A 76 13.59 2.30 -0.33
N MET A 77 12.49 2.56 0.39
CA MET A 77 11.56 3.63 0.04
C MET A 77 12.24 5.00 0.13
N ARG A 78 13.10 5.19 1.16
CA ARG A 78 13.82 6.44 1.34
C ARG A 78 14.93 6.63 0.33
N GLU A 79 15.46 5.53 -0.18
CA GLU A 79 16.60 5.54 -1.11
C GLU A 79 16.17 5.60 -2.56
N TYR A 80 14.88 5.47 -2.83
CA TYR A 80 14.36 5.47 -4.19
C TYR A 80 14.65 6.80 -4.88
N GLY A 81 15.29 6.75 -6.03
CA GLY A 81 15.63 7.92 -6.81
C GLY A 81 16.81 8.74 -6.27
N ALA A 82 17.48 8.25 -5.23
CA ALA A 82 18.63 8.94 -4.64
C ALA A 82 19.88 8.79 -5.51
#